data_b79d02e028d4196d581ad9212992261a
#
_entry.id   b79d02e028d4196d581ad9212992261a
#
_cell.length_a   1.000
_cell.length_b   1.000
_cell.length_c   1.000
_cell.angle_alpha   90.00
_cell.angle_beta   90.00
_cell.angle_gamma   90.00
#
_symmetry.space_group_name_H-M   'P 1'
#
loop_
_entity.id
_entity.type
_entity.pdbx_description
1 polymer ?
#
loop_
_entity_poly.entity_id
_entity_poly.type
_entity_poly.pdbx_seq_one_letter_code
_entity_poly.pdbx_strand_id
1 'polypeptide(L)'
;SQWGDEYPDRSIVTYDIACGSSYVMLENGEIVCTFALFLGEDESYRVIEDGAWHLDQPYGTIHRLASNGKARGVSKACFDFCTAQIGYLRADTHADNRPMQRLLEAYGFRRCGVIHGAFDGGERIAYDCIAHI
;
A
#
# COMPACT_ATOMS: atom_id res chain seq x y z
N SER A 1 8.52 1.97 -21.85
CA SER A 1 8.50 1.83 -21.18
C SER A 1 8.57 2.44 -20.46
N GLN A 2 8.55 3.05 -20.28
CA GLN A 2 8.61 3.45 -19.59
C GLN A 2 8.91 3.44 -18.70
N TRP A 3 8.88 3.61 -18.25
CA TRP A 3 9.35 3.25 -17.28
C TRP A 3 9.99 2.24 -17.56
N GLY A 4 9.73 1.64 -18.18
CA GLY A 4 10.18 0.47 -18.22
C GLY A 4 11.59 0.26 -18.40
N ASP A 5 12.18 0.73 -19.33
CA ASP A 5 13.52 0.35 -19.66
C ASP A 5 14.57 1.06 -18.87
N GLU A 6 14.28 2.23 -18.37
CA GLU A 6 15.31 2.97 -17.76
C GLU A 6 15.35 2.90 -16.32
N TYR A 7 14.27 2.71 -15.66
CA TYR A 7 14.29 2.81 -14.26
C TYR A 7 14.25 1.49 -13.71
N PRO A 8 15.36 1.02 -13.50
CA PRO A 8 15.74 -0.23 -13.80
C PRO A 8 14.72 -0.84 -14.65
N ASP A 9 13.83 -1.29 -14.71
CA ASP A 9 12.93 -1.82 -15.68
C ASP A 9 11.52 -1.37 -15.50
N ARG A 10 11.30 -0.48 -14.59
CA ARG A 10 9.95 0.01 -14.32
C ARG A 10 10.04 1.34 -13.61
N SER A 11 8.95 2.02 -13.62
CA SER A 11 8.86 3.34 -13.04
C SER A 11 7.46 3.53 -12.49
N ILE A 12 7.23 4.65 -11.81
CA ILE A 12 5.92 4.99 -11.27
C ILE A 12 5.49 6.31 -11.85
N VAL A 13 4.32 6.31 -12.48
CA VAL A 13 3.75 7.52 -13.06
C VAL A 13 2.65 8.01 -12.16
N THR A 14 2.77 9.23 -11.73
CA THR A 14 1.70 9.87 -10.96
C THR A 14 0.56 10.18 -11.91
N TYR A 15 -0.61 9.70 -11.58
CA TYR A 15 -1.78 9.92 -12.38
C TYR A 15 -2.73 10.75 -11.55
N ASP A 16 -2.87 12.00 -11.94
CA ASP A 16 -3.66 12.93 -11.15
C ASP A 16 -5.14 12.70 -11.38
N ILE A 17 -5.69 11.78 -10.60
CA ILE A 17 -7.12 11.55 -10.59
C ILE A 17 -7.61 12.06 -9.25
N ALA A 18 -8.54 12.96 -9.29
CA ALA A 18 -9.17 13.48 -8.07
C ALA A 18 -8.16 14.19 -7.17
N CYS A 19 -7.57 13.52 -6.22
CA CYS A 19 -6.70 14.16 -5.23
C CYS A 19 -5.21 13.94 -5.50
N GLY A 20 -4.84 13.43 -6.65
CA GLY A 20 -3.43 13.17 -6.94
C GLY A 20 -2.83 12.04 -6.12
N SER A 21 -3.67 11.14 -5.60
CA SER A 21 -3.21 10.04 -4.76
C SER A 21 -3.14 8.71 -5.49
N SER A 22 -3.54 8.66 -6.75
CA SER A 22 -3.56 7.44 -7.52
C SER A 22 -2.31 7.34 -8.37
N TYR A 23 -1.74 6.14 -8.41
CA TYR A 23 -0.50 5.87 -9.12
C TYR A 23 -0.65 4.63 -9.99
N VAL A 24 0.06 4.61 -11.08
CA VAL A 24 0.21 3.40 -11.89
C VAL A 24 1.68 3.08 -12.00
N MET A 25 2.00 1.81 -12.10
CA MET A 25 3.35 1.35 -12.32
C MET A 25 3.41 0.71 -13.70
N LEU A 26 4.38 1.14 -14.49
CA LEU A 26 4.54 0.65 -15.85
C LEU A 26 5.80 -0.19 -15.97
N GLU A 27 5.72 -1.21 -16.81
CA GLU A 27 6.88 -1.97 -17.22
C GLU A 27 6.77 -2.21 -18.71
N ASN A 28 7.77 -1.76 -19.45
CA ASN A 28 7.78 -1.85 -20.93
C ASN A 28 6.51 -1.25 -21.54
N GLY A 29 6.05 -0.13 -20.99
CA GLY A 29 4.88 0.56 -21.49
C GLY A 29 3.54 -0.02 -21.05
N GLU A 30 3.55 -1.12 -20.30
CA GLU A 30 2.33 -1.77 -19.88
C GLU A 30 2.07 -1.50 -18.39
N ILE A 31 0.80 -1.24 -18.04
CA ILE A 31 0.44 -1.06 -16.64
C ILE A 31 0.48 -2.42 -15.95
N VAL A 32 1.35 -2.54 -14.95
CA VAL A 32 1.48 -3.79 -14.20
C VAL A 32 0.92 -3.69 -12.78
N CYS A 33 0.66 -2.48 -12.32
CA CYS A 33 0.15 -2.28 -10.96
C CYS A 33 -0.52 -0.92 -10.85
N THR A 34 -1.57 -0.86 -10.04
CA THR A 34 -2.17 0.41 -9.64
C THR A 34 -2.33 0.42 -8.13
N PHE A 35 -2.24 1.58 -7.54
CA PHE A 35 -2.45 1.73 -6.10
C PHE A 35 -2.74 3.18 -5.76
N ALA A 36 -3.21 3.41 -4.55
CA ALA A 36 -3.41 4.76 -4.03
C ALA A 36 -2.58 4.92 -2.77
N LEU A 37 -1.97 6.08 -2.61
CA LEU A 37 -1.23 6.44 -1.42
C LEU A 37 -1.80 7.74 -0.89
N PHE A 38 -2.38 7.71 0.29
CA PHE A 38 -2.93 8.89 0.94
C PHE A 38 -2.05 9.28 2.10
N LEU A 39 -1.66 10.54 2.15
CA LEU A 39 -0.90 11.08 3.26
C LEU A 39 -1.89 11.78 4.19
N GLY A 40 -1.78 11.50 5.48
CA GLY A 40 -2.69 12.08 6.45
C GLY A 40 -3.55 11.04 7.13
N GLU A 41 -4.38 11.51 8.05
CA GLU A 41 -5.17 10.62 8.87
C GLU A 41 -6.32 9.98 8.11
N ASP A 42 -6.51 8.68 8.30
CA ASP A 42 -7.63 7.93 7.75
C ASP A 42 -8.63 7.68 8.89
N GLU A 43 -9.87 8.13 8.72
CA GLU A 43 -10.87 8.01 9.76
C GLU A 43 -11.10 6.57 10.20
N SER A 44 -11.07 5.62 9.26
CA SER A 44 -11.31 4.22 9.59
C SER A 44 -10.22 3.63 10.47
N TYR A 45 -9.08 4.32 10.60
CA TYR A 45 -7.96 3.86 11.41
C TYR A 45 -7.96 4.45 12.82
N ARG A 46 -8.94 5.28 13.14
CA ARG A 46 -9.00 5.88 14.46
C ARG A 46 -9.37 4.88 15.55
N VAL A 47 -10.16 3.89 15.20
CA VAL A 47 -10.56 2.84 16.15
C VAL A 47 -9.99 1.53 15.66
N ILE A 48 -9.17 0.91 16.50
CA ILE A 48 -8.57 -0.39 16.19
C ILE A 48 -8.85 -1.30 17.37
N GLU A 49 -9.25 -2.55 17.06
CA GLU A 49 -9.61 -3.56 18.04
C GLU A 49 -8.60 -4.71 17.98
N ASP A 50 -8.56 -5.48 19.03
CA ASP A 50 -7.71 -6.68 19.12
C ASP A 50 -6.23 -6.36 18.92
N GLY A 51 -5.82 -5.18 19.33
CA GLY A 51 -4.43 -4.76 19.18
C GLY A 51 -4.32 -3.26 19.14
N ALA A 52 -3.23 -2.77 18.54
CA ALA A 52 -2.95 -1.36 18.45
C ALA A 52 -1.95 -1.10 17.34
N TRP A 53 -2.00 0.10 16.77
CA TRP A 53 -0.95 0.54 15.85
C TRP A 53 0.37 0.62 16.59
N HIS A 54 1.47 0.31 15.88
CA HIS A 54 2.77 0.28 16.53
C HIS A 54 3.38 1.65 16.75
N LEU A 55 2.97 2.63 15.95
CA LEU A 55 3.40 4.01 16.14
C LEU A 55 2.20 4.96 16.08
N ASP A 56 2.32 6.07 16.80
CA ASP A 56 1.33 7.14 16.78
C ASP A 56 2.02 8.38 16.21
N GLN A 57 2.11 8.44 14.89
CA GLN A 57 2.73 9.55 14.18
C GLN A 57 2.14 9.62 12.77
N PRO A 58 2.41 10.70 12.02
CA PRO A 58 1.88 10.81 10.66
C PRO A 58 2.26 9.60 9.80
N TYR A 59 1.33 9.15 9.00
CA TYR A 59 1.49 7.94 8.21
C TYR A 59 0.90 8.11 6.82
N GLY A 60 1.34 7.25 5.91
CA GLY A 60 0.72 7.09 4.62
C GLY A 60 -0.11 5.82 4.60
N THR A 61 -1.24 5.85 3.90
CA THR A 61 -2.13 4.71 3.79
C THR A 61 -2.16 4.23 2.34
N ILE A 62 -1.92 2.94 2.15
CA ILE A 62 -1.98 2.33 0.83
C ILE A 62 -3.33 1.67 0.67
N HIS A 63 -4.04 2.05 -0.40
CA HIS A 63 -5.34 1.47 -0.74
C HIS A 63 -5.33 0.95 -2.16
N ARG A 64 -6.19 0.00 -2.42
CA ARG A 64 -6.52 -0.48 -3.75
C ARG A 64 -5.29 -0.92 -4.55
N LEU A 65 -4.37 -1.59 -3.89
CA LEU A 65 -3.23 -2.17 -4.57
C LEU A 65 -3.69 -3.34 -5.42
N ALA A 66 -3.47 -3.26 -6.72
CA ALA A 66 -3.83 -4.29 -7.65
C ALA A 66 -2.72 -4.48 -8.67
N SER A 67 -2.35 -5.73 -8.91
CA SER A 67 -1.31 -6.10 -9.85
C SER A 67 -1.90 -7.01 -10.90
N ASN A 68 -1.36 -6.94 -12.13
CA ASN A 68 -1.81 -7.84 -13.18
C ASN A 68 -1.16 -9.23 -13.10
N GLY A 69 -0.27 -9.43 -12.14
CA GLY A 69 0.39 -10.71 -11.92
C GLY A 69 1.48 -11.09 -12.90
N LYS A 70 1.76 -10.23 -13.87
CA LYS A 70 2.72 -10.57 -14.93
C LYS A 70 4.16 -10.25 -14.58
N ALA A 71 4.38 -9.21 -13.78
CA ALA A 71 5.73 -8.79 -13.43
C ALA A 71 6.08 -9.24 -12.02
N ARG A 72 7.36 -9.51 -11.80
CA ARG A 72 7.85 -9.88 -10.48
C ARG A 72 8.26 -8.65 -9.71
N GLY A 73 8.16 -8.71 -8.38
CA GLY A 73 8.64 -7.66 -7.51
C GLY A 73 7.80 -6.39 -7.56
N VAL A 74 6.60 -6.46 -8.10
CA VAL A 74 5.74 -5.29 -8.26
C VAL A 74 5.32 -4.73 -6.92
N SER A 75 4.88 -5.59 -6.00
CA SER A 75 4.45 -5.12 -4.69
C SER A 75 5.61 -4.52 -3.91
N LYS A 76 6.80 -5.14 -4.00
CA LYS A 76 7.98 -4.58 -3.34
C LYS A 76 8.29 -3.19 -3.88
N ALA A 77 8.24 -3.01 -5.18
CA ALA A 77 8.52 -1.72 -5.80
C ALA A 77 7.48 -0.67 -5.37
N CYS A 78 6.21 -1.06 -5.27
CA CYS A 78 5.16 -0.19 -4.78
C CYS A 78 5.45 0.25 -3.34
N PHE A 79 5.74 -0.70 -2.47
CA PHE A 79 6.00 -0.38 -1.07
C PHE A 79 7.29 0.43 -0.90
N ASP A 80 8.32 0.16 -1.70
CA ASP A 80 9.55 0.96 -1.69
C ASP A 80 9.26 2.41 -2.09
N PHE A 81 8.43 2.61 -3.10
CA PHE A 81 8.03 3.95 -3.49
C PHE A 81 7.32 4.66 -2.34
N CYS A 82 6.39 3.97 -1.71
CA CYS A 82 5.59 4.56 -0.63
C CYS A 82 6.46 4.88 0.60
N THR A 83 7.37 3.99 0.98
CA THR A 83 8.23 4.25 2.13
C THR A 83 9.20 5.39 1.88
N ALA A 84 9.54 5.65 0.61
CA ALA A 84 10.36 6.80 0.26
C ALA A 84 9.59 8.12 0.40
N GLN A 85 8.27 8.08 0.29
CA GLN A 85 7.44 9.28 0.45
C GLN A 85 7.19 9.60 1.92
N ILE A 86 6.99 8.57 2.74
CA ILE A 86 6.75 8.74 4.16
C ILE A 86 7.21 7.48 4.87
N GLY A 87 7.96 7.63 5.93
CA GLY A 87 8.63 6.50 6.59
C GLY A 87 7.75 5.59 7.40
N TYR A 88 6.45 5.86 7.51
CA TYR A 88 5.52 5.03 8.27
C TYR A 88 4.27 4.82 7.45
N LEU A 89 3.95 3.56 7.19
CA LEU A 89 2.81 3.19 6.36
C LEU A 89 1.81 2.36 7.14
N ARG A 90 0.55 2.53 6.81
CA ARG A 90 -0.53 1.67 7.30
C ARG A 90 -1.28 1.11 6.10
N ALA A 91 -1.85 -0.07 6.29
CA ALA A 91 -2.66 -0.72 5.27
C ALA A 91 -3.64 -1.66 5.94
N ASP A 92 -4.68 -2.04 5.22
CA ASP A 92 -5.62 -3.02 5.71
C ASP A 92 -6.05 -3.93 4.57
N THR A 93 -6.53 -5.12 4.93
CA THR A 93 -7.02 -6.08 3.96
C THR A 93 -8.05 -6.99 4.61
N HIS A 94 -8.91 -7.59 3.79
CA HIS A 94 -9.89 -8.55 4.28
C HIS A 94 -9.19 -9.80 4.84
N ALA A 95 -9.80 -10.41 5.83
CA ALA A 95 -9.28 -11.64 6.43
C ALA A 95 -9.19 -12.76 5.39
N ASP A 96 -10.02 -12.71 4.35
CA ASP A 96 -10.01 -13.73 3.31
C ASP A 96 -8.94 -13.50 2.25
N ASN A 97 -8.35 -12.32 2.22
CA ASN A 97 -7.36 -11.99 1.19
C ASN A 97 -5.98 -12.43 1.65
N ARG A 98 -5.77 -13.74 1.64
CA ARG A 98 -4.50 -14.31 2.09
C ARG A 98 -3.30 -13.92 1.23
N PRO A 99 -3.43 -13.82 -0.09
CA PRO A 99 -2.29 -13.37 -0.89
C PRO A 99 -1.80 -11.98 -0.47
N MET A 100 -2.73 -11.04 -0.22
CA MET A 100 -2.34 -9.69 0.21
C MET A 100 -1.68 -9.72 1.59
N GLN A 101 -2.21 -10.53 2.50
CA GLN A 101 -1.59 -10.67 3.82
C GLN A 101 -0.16 -11.15 3.70
N ARG A 102 0.08 -12.13 2.84
CA ARG A 102 1.44 -12.64 2.62
C ARG A 102 2.36 -11.60 2.01
N LEU A 103 1.85 -10.81 1.07
CA LEU A 103 2.65 -9.75 0.46
C LEU A 103 3.04 -8.69 1.48
N LEU A 104 2.09 -8.28 2.30
CA LEU A 104 2.37 -7.29 3.34
C LEU A 104 3.40 -7.82 4.33
N GLU A 105 3.19 -9.04 4.82
CA GLU A 105 4.09 -9.62 5.81
C GLU A 105 5.48 -9.87 5.24
N ALA A 106 5.55 -10.31 4.00
CA ALA A 106 6.85 -10.55 3.35
C ALA A 106 7.65 -9.27 3.21
N TYR A 107 6.99 -8.15 3.00
CA TYR A 107 7.69 -6.87 2.90
C TYR A 107 8.19 -6.37 4.25
N GLY A 108 7.52 -6.74 5.33
CA GLY A 108 7.87 -6.26 6.66
C GLY A 108 6.73 -5.56 7.39
N PHE A 109 5.55 -5.55 6.81
CA PHE A 109 4.37 -5.07 7.55
C PHE A 109 4.06 -6.03 8.67
N ARG A 110 3.60 -5.49 9.79
CA ARG A 110 3.27 -6.26 10.98
C ARG A 110 1.80 -6.06 11.30
N ARG A 111 1.16 -7.16 11.67
CA ARG A 111 -0.24 -7.11 12.06
C ARG A 111 -0.42 -6.25 13.31
N CYS A 112 -1.42 -5.38 13.28
CA CYS A 112 -1.71 -4.49 14.40
C CYS A 112 -3.00 -4.85 15.11
N GLY A 113 -4.03 -5.24 14.38
CA GLY A 113 -5.33 -5.53 14.96
C GLY A 113 -6.40 -5.55 13.88
N VAL A 114 -7.59 -5.14 14.24
CA VAL A 114 -8.76 -5.17 13.36
C VAL A 114 -9.38 -3.78 13.30
N ILE A 115 -9.69 -3.33 12.09
CA ILE A 115 -10.44 -2.10 11.87
C ILE A 115 -11.72 -2.43 11.13
N HIS A 116 -12.62 -1.46 11.02
CA HIS A 116 -13.85 -1.59 10.25
C HIS A 116 -13.78 -0.67 9.05
N GLY A 117 -14.02 -1.23 7.86
CA GLY A 117 -13.88 -0.49 6.63
C GLY A 117 -14.84 0.68 6.54
N ALA A 118 -14.41 1.75 5.83
CA ALA A 118 -15.15 3.00 5.79
C ALA A 118 -16.47 2.89 5.05
N PHE A 119 -16.57 2.00 4.07
CA PHE A 119 -17.77 1.94 3.24
C PHE A 119 -18.80 0.93 3.73
N ASP A 120 -18.36 -0.24 4.12
CA ASP A 120 -19.28 -1.32 4.46
C ASP A 120 -19.26 -1.70 5.94
N GLY A 121 -18.36 -1.09 6.71
CA GLY A 121 -18.20 -1.45 8.12
C GLY A 121 -17.62 -2.83 8.35
N GLY A 122 -17.20 -3.53 7.30
CA GLY A 122 -16.68 -4.89 7.42
C GLY A 122 -15.32 -4.92 8.09
N GLU A 123 -15.05 -6.03 8.76
CA GLU A 123 -13.78 -6.19 9.46
C GLU A 123 -12.63 -6.36 8.50
N ARG A 124 -11.54 -5.71 8.82
CA ARG A 124 -10.31 -5.80 8.05
C ARG A 124 -9.13 -5.93 8.99
N ILE A 125 -8.13 -6.69 8.55
CA ILE A 125 -6.91 -6.82 9.32
C ILE A 125 -6.03 -5.62 9.03
N ALA A 126 -5.57 -4.96 10.10
CA ALA A 126 -4.74 -3.77 10.00
C ALA A 126 -3.27 -4.14 10.12
N TYR A 127 -2.46 -3.49 9.30
CA TYR A 127 -1.01 -3.69 9.25
C TYR A 127 -0.31 -2.36 9.24
N ASP A 128 0.91 -2.31 9.77
CA ASP A 128 1.77 -1.15 9.60
C ASP A 128 3.20 -1.57 9.30
N CYS A 129 3.94 -0.63 8.76
CA CYS A 129 5.34 -0.86 8.39
C CYS A 129 6.14 0.41 8.66
N ILE A 130 7.26 0.23 9.37
CA ILE A 130 8.18 1.31 9.65
C ILE A 130 9.37 1.13 8.72
N ALA A 131 9.68 2.17 7.94
CA ALA A 131 10.77 2.08 6.99
C ALA A 131 12.09 1.90 7.73
N HIS A 132 12.94 1.04 7.18
CA HIS A 132 14.29 0.89 7.68
C HIS A 132 15.17 1.97 7.06
N ILE A 133 15.98 2.56 7.87
CA ILE A 133 16.89 3.60 7.43
C ILE A 133 18.28 3.02 7.30
#